data_ed86616863effb8fb4511c1e4df750fb
#
_entry.id   ed86616863effb8fb4511c1e4df750fb
#
_cell.length_a   1.000
_cell.length_b   1.000
_cell.length_c   1.000
_cell.angle_alpha   90.00
_cell.angle_beta   90.00
_cell.angle_gamma   90.00
#
_symmetry.space_group_name_H-M   'P 1'
#
loop_
_entity.id
_entity.type
_entity.pdbx_description
1 polymer ?
#
loop_
_entity_poly.entity_id
_entity_poly.type
_entity_poly.pdbx_seq_one_letter_code
_entity_poly.pdbx_strand_id
1 'polypeptide(L)'
;MLMKTDTLGIPRFTNKDLINMIYSGNADKVHVVLCSESDEIDKFNVAMEEQGFDKLQKYIPLDVDQKTFDGVCQSEWFMPDKYKELDIGADIMSRLMLNMQIFDAYDMQETVEWTRVCEELEAFRERGMFDLLRYMVYLVDFMRENNIVWGVGRGSSVASYVLYLIGVHRIDSIKYNLDWREFLR
;
A
#
# COMPACT_ATOMS: atom_id res chain seq x y z
N MET A 1 20.12 -12.59 16.29
CA MET A 1 19.73 -13.74 15.46
C MET A 1 19.50 -13.21 14.05
N LEU A 2 20.28 -13.63 13.07
CA LEU A 2 20.06 -13.18 11.67
C LEU A 2 19.05 -14.15 11.06
N MET A 3 17.80 -13.70 10.97
CA MET A 3 16.75 -14.41 10.28
C MET A 3 17.10 -14.49 8.78
N LYS A 4 17.01 -15.67 8.18
CA LYS A 4 17.20 -15.82 6.74
C LYS A 4 15.94 -15.33 6.02
N THR A 5 16.13 -14.46 5.04
CA THR A 5 15.05 -14.00 4.14
C THR A 5 15.37 -14.47 2.71
N ASP A 6 14.34 -14.59 1.88
CA ASP A 6 14.52 -14.79 0.44
C ASP A 6 14.77 -13.45 -0.29
N THR A 7 14.81 -13.49 -1.63
CA THR A 7 15.00 -12.30 -2.48
C THR A 7 13.86 -11.29 -2.39
N LEU A 8 12.66 -11.73 -1.95
CA LEU A 8 11.47 -10.90 -1.74
C LEU A 8 11.35 -10.39 -0.30
N GLY A 9 12.35 -10.69 0.56
CA GLY A 9 12.32 -10.31 1.97
C GLY A 9 11.44 -11.20 2.85
N ILE A 10 10.92 -12.32 2.35
CA ILE A 10 10.07 -13.24 3.10
C ILE A 10 10.94 -14.01 4.12
N PRO A 11 10.63 -13.93 5.43
CA PRO A 11 11.42 -14.61 6.45
C PRO A 11 11.20 -16.12 6.42
N ARG A 12 12.29 -16.87 6.60
CA ARG A 12 12.30 -18.33 6.69
C ARG A 12 12.87 -18.78 8.02
N PHE A 13 12.14 -19.62 8.71
CA PHE A 13 12.48 -20.15 10.00
C PHE A 13 13.08 -21.56 9.85
N THR A 14 14.24 -21.78 10.44
CA THR A 14 14.86 -23.12 10.51
C THR A 14 14.32 -23.89 11.71
N ASN A 15 14.56 -25.23 11.77
CA ASN A 15 14.22 -26.05 12.95
C ASN A 15 14.77 -25.45 14.24
N LYS A 16 15.98 -24.88 14.21
CA LYS A 16 16.59 -24.24 15.38
C LYS A 16 15.83 -22.98 15.79
N ASP A 17 15.31 -22.22 14.84
CA ASP A 17 14.52 -21.02 15.12
C ASP A 17 13.17 -21.38 15.75
N LEU A 18 12.51 -22.44 15.24
CA LEU A 18 11.26 -22.95 15.80
C LEU A 18 11.45 -23.47 17.22
N ILE A 19 12.51 -24.25 17.48
CA ILE A 19 12.86 -24.72 18.82
C ILE A 19 13.08 -23.54 19.76
N ASN A 20 13.83 -22.52 19.34
CA ASN A 20 14.04 -21.31 20.13
C ASN A 20 12.73 -20.55 20.40
N MET A 21 11.80 -20.50 19.46
CA MET A 21 10.48 -19.91 19.67
C MET A 21 9.70 -20.65 20.74
N ILE A 22 9.70 -21.99 20.70
CA ILE A 22 9.03 -22.82 21.72
C ILE A 22 9.62 -22.56 23.12
N TYR A 23 10.94 -22.60 23.27
CA TYR A 23 11.61 -22.34 24.53
C TYR A 23 11.49 -20.89 25.03
N SER A 24 11.22 -19.96 24.15
CA SER A 24 11.00 -18.55 24.49
C SER A 24 9.54 -18.23 24.83
N GLY A 25 8.68 -19.23 24.94
CA GLY A 25 7.26 -19.04 25.29
C GLY A 25 6.37 -18.62 24.13
N ASN A 26 6.80 -18.80 22.89
CA ASN A 26 6.04 -18.50 21.66
C ASN A 26 5.65 -19.78 20.93
N ALA A 27 5.36 -20.86 21.64
CA ALA A 27 4.97 -22.15 21.05
C ALA A 27 3.67 -22.03 20.23
N ASP A 28 2.76 -21.17 20.65
CA ASP A 28 1.50 -20.84 19.98
C ASP A 28 1.67 -20.17 18.58
N LYS A 29 2.88 -19.66 18.29
CA LYS A 29 3.16 -18.94 17.05
C LYS A 29 3.94 -19.77 16.01
N VAL A 30 4.34 -21.00 16.32
CA VAL A 30 5.18 -21.78 15.40
C VAL A 30 4.45 -22.20 14.12
N HIS A 31 3.12 -22.31 14.15
CA HIS A 31 2.32 -22.68 12.98
C HIS A 31 1.92 -21.51 12.09
N VAL A 32 2.20 -20.26 12.50
CA VAL A 32 1.94 -19.07 11.66
C VAL A 32 3.20 -18.55 10.97
N VAL A 33 4.35 -19.17 11.16
CA VAL A 33 5.61 -18.80 10.50
C VAL A 33 5.98 -19.78 9.39
N LEU A 34 6.66 -19.28 8.35
CA LEU A 34 7.08 -20.11 7.21
C LEU A 34 8.40 -20.83 7.53
N CYS A 35 8.36 -22.15 7.51
CA CYS A 35 9.49 -22.99 7.84
C CYS A 35 10.31 -23.38 6.60
N SER A 36 11.63 -23.37 6.72
CA SER A 36 12.50 -23.97 5.71
C SER A 36 12.20 -25.47 5.61
N GLU A 37 12.19 -25.99 4.38
CA GLU A 37 11.97 -27.41 4.15
C GLU A 37 13.05 -28.28 4.84
N SER A 38 12.61 -29.32 5.56
CA SER A 38 13.49 -30.35 6.14
C SER A 38 12.70 -31.61 6.46
N ASP A 39 13.39 -32.75 6.50
CA ASP A 39 12.80 -34.05 6.83
C ASP A 39 12.14 -34.07 8.23
N GLU A 40 12.69 -33.30 9.20
CA GLU A 40 12.14 -33.20 10.54
C GLU A 40 10.79 -32.48 10.54
N ILE A 41 10.64 -31.42 9.74
CA ILE A 41 9.37 -30.70 9.60
C ILE A 41 8.33 -31.61 8.93
N ASP A 42 8.73 -32.42 7.95
CA ASP A 42 7.83 -33.37 7.29
C ASP A 42 7.33 -34.45 8.25
N LYS A 43 8.24 -35.05 9.03
CA LYS A 43 7.88 -36.03 10.05
C LYS A 43 6.98 -35.42 11.12
N PHE A 44 7.28 -34.19 11.54
CA PHE A 44 6.46 -33.48 12.51
C PHE A 44 5.05 -33.23 11.95
N ASN A 45 4.93 -32.75 10.72
CA ASN A 45 3.64 -32.48 10.11
C ASN A 45 2.78 -33.74 9.94
N VAL A 46 3.38 -34.89 9.58
CA VAL A 46 2.68 -36.18 9.53
C VAL A 46 2.14 -36.57 10.91
N ALA A 47 2.97 -36.46 11.95
CA ALA A 47 2.53 -36.77 13.31
C ALA A 47 1.45 -35.81 13.82
N MET A 48 1.48 -34.54 13.45
CA MET A 48 0.43 -33.56 13.82
C MET A 48 -0.88 -33.88 13.12
N GLU A 49 -0.83 -34.26 11.82
CA GLU A 49 -2.02 -34.64 11.05
C GLU A 49 -2.73 -35.85 11.64
N GLU A 50 -1.97 -36.88 12.05
CA GLU A 50 -2.50 -38.08 12.69
C GLU A 50 -3.20 -37.79 14.03
N GLN A 51 -2.79 -36.72 14.73
CA GLN A 51 -3.34 -36.30 15.99
C GLN A 51 -4.38 -35.19 15.91
N GLY A 52 -4.67 -34.68 14.70
CA GLY A 52 -5.65 -33.61 14.47
C GLY A 52 -5.19 -32.22 14.91
N PHE A 53 -3.87 -31.98 14.97
CA PHE A 53 -3.28 -30.68 15.31
C PHE A 53 -2.85 -29.91 14.05
N ASP A 54 -2.64 -28.60 14.21
CA ASP A 54 -2.19 -27.72 13.15
C ASP A 54 -0.76 -28.07 12.69
N LYS A 55 -0.54 -28.06 11.38
CA LYS A 55 0.74 -28.31 10.73
C LYS A 55 1.60 -27.05 10.71
N LEU A 56 2.91 -27.24 10.68
CA LEU A 56 3.86 -26.17 10.36
C LEU A 56 3.74 -25.81 8.88
N GLN A 57 3.73 -24.51 8.58
CA GLN A 57 3.66 -24.01 7.22
C GLN A 57 5.04 -24.07 6.56
N LYS A 58 5.15 -24.75 5.42
CA LYS A 58 6.39 -24.79 4.65
C LYS A 58 6.52 -23.54 3.79
N TYR A 59 7.73 -23.00 3.73
CA TYR A 59 8.06 -21.97 2.77
C TYR A 59 8.15 -22.59 1.37
N ILE A 60 7.38 -22.05 0.45
CA ILE A 60 7.44 -22.40 -0.97
C ILE A 60 8.10 -21.23 -1.69
N PRO A 61 9.29 -21.43 -2.31
CA PRO A 61 9.93 -20.37 -3.08
C PRO A 61 9.02 -19.89 -4.20
N LEU A 62 8.83 -18.57 -4.30
CA LEU A 62 8.19 -17.96 -5.47
C LEU A 62 9.25 -17.81 -6.56
N ASP A 63 9.03 -18.44 -7.72
CA ASP A 63 9.91 -18.34 -8.89
C ASP A 63 9.59 -17.06 -9.70
N VAL A 64 9.63 -15.93 -9.01
CA VAL A 64 9.44 -14.60 -9.60
C VAL A 64 10.47 -13.63 -9.03
N ASP A 65 10.98 -12.74 -9.86
CA ASP A 65 11.80 -11.64 -9.38
C ASP A 65 10.94 -10.55 -8.70
N GLN A 66 11.57 -9.71 -7.88
CA GLN A 66 10.90 -8.67 -7.10
C GLN A 66 10.06 -7.75 -8.01
N LYS A 67 10.58 -7.34 -9.15
CA LYS A 67 9.91 -6.43 -10.07
C LYS A 67 8.65 -7.05 -10.66
N THR A 68 8.72 -8.33 -11.05
CA THR A 68 7.57 -9.08 -11.57
C THR A 68 6.52 -9.27 -10.47
N PHE A 69 6.94 -9.62 -9.25
CA PHE A 69 6.06 -9.75 -8.09
C PHE A 69 5.35 -8.44 -7.76
N ASP A 70 6.09 -7.34 -7.69
CA ASP A 70 5.53 -6.01 -7.44
C ASP A 70 4.55 -5.59 -8.55
N GLY A 71 4.88 -5.90 -9.81
CA GLY A 71 4.00 -5.65 -10.95
C GLY A 71 2.67 -6.40 -10.86
N VAL A 72 2.69 -7.68 -10.49
CA VAL A 72 1.47 -8.48 -10.29
C VAL A 72 0.65 -7.94 -9.12
N CYS A 73 1.28 -7.65 -8.00
CA CYS A 73 0.60 -7.09 -6.82
C CYS A 73 -0.02 -5.72 -7.08
N GLN A 74 0.54 -4.93 -7.99
CA GLN A 74 0.03 -3.60 -8.34
C GLN A 74 -1.03 -3.63 -9.46
N SER A 75 -1.09 -4.69 -10.27
CA SER A 75 -1.98 -4.76 -11.43
C SER A 75 -3.45 -5.02 -11.07
N GLU A 76 -3.73 -5.52 -9.88
CA GLU A 76 -5.09 -5.88 -9.43
C GLU A 76 -5.52 -5.08 -8.20
N TRP A 77 -5.83 -3.79 -8.41
CA TRP A 77 -6.44 -2.98 -7.37
C TRP A 77 -7.86 -3.45 -7.08
N PHE A 78 -8.08 -4.02 -5.89
CA PHE A 78 -9.41 -4.42 -5.45
C PHE A 78 -10.21 -3.18 -5.03
N MET A 79 -11.04 -2.69 -5.95
CA MET A 79 -11.96 -1.59 -5.71
C MET A 79 -13.25 -1.80 -6.51
N PRO A 80 -14.40 -1.23 -6.08
CA PRO A 80 -15.64 -1.27 -6.83
C PRO A 80 -15.50 -0.64 -8.23
N ASP A 81 -16.26 -1.15 -9.21
CA ASP A 81 -16.15 -0.72 -10.62
C ASP A 81 -16.38 0.78 -10.81
N LYS A 82 -17.26 1.40 -10.02
CA LYS A 82 -17.47 2.86 -10.05
C LYS A 82 -16.19 3.68 -9.85
N TYR A 83 -15.19 3.13 -9.14
CA TYR A 83 -13.90 3.79 -8.96
C TYR A 83 -12.90 3.41 -10.04
N LYS A 84 -12.97 2.19 -10.59
CA LYS A 84 -12.13 1.78 -11.73
C LYS A 84 -12.42 2.61 -12.97
N GLU A 85 -13.69 2.96 -13.18
CA GLU A 85 -14.16 3.76 -14.32
C GLU A 85 -14.11 5.28 -14.06
N LEU A 86 -13.70 5.71 -12.86
CA LEU A 86 -13.65 7.12 -12.49
C LEU A 86 -12.67 7.88 -13.38
N ASP A 87 -13.12 8.95 -14.01
CA ASP A 87 -12.21 9.93 -14.58
C ASP A 87 -11.51 10.71 -13.46
N ILE A 88 -10.33 10.20 -13.09
CA ILE A 88 -9.59 10.73 -11.94
C ILE A 88 -9.14 12.18 -12.16
N GLY A 89 -8.85 12.58 -13.42
CA GLY A 89 -8.50 13.96 -13.73
C GLY A 89 -9.67 14.90 -13.46
N ALA A 90 -10.84 14.55 -13.98
CA ALA A 90 -12.07 15.35 -13.77
C ALA A 90 -12.48 15.38 -12.29
N ASP A 91 -12.33 14.27 -11.55
CA ASP A 91 -12.63 14.21 -10.12
C ASP A 91 -11.71 15.14 -9.31
N ILE A 92 -10.39 15.11 -9.56
CA ILE A 92 -9.43 16.01 -8.90
C ILE A 92 -9.70 17.47 -9.20
N MET A 93 -10.02 17.81 -10.46
CA MET A 93 -10.37 19.19 -10.81
C MET A 93 -11.66 19.65 -10.12
N SER A 94 -12.66 18.78 -10.00
CA SER A 94 -13.89 19.09 -9.25
C SER A 94 -13.60 19.33 -7.77
N ARG A 95 -12.70 18.56 -7.16
CA ARG A 95 -12.26 18.77 -5.77
C ARG A 95 -11.50 20.08 -5.61
N LEU A 96 -10.68 20.45 -6.59
CA LEU A 96 -9.97 21.74 -6.61
C LEU A 96 -10.97 22.89 -6.63
N MET A 97 -11.97 22.85 -7.53
CA MET A 97 -13.01 23.87 -7.62
C MET A 97 -13.75 24.06 -6.30
N LEU A 98 -14.13 22.94 -5.67
CA LEU A 98 -14.81 22.95 -4.37
C LEU A 98 -13.91 23.49 -3.25
N ASN A 99 -12.65 23.12 -3.23
CA ASN A 99 -11.69 23.57 -2.20
C ASN A 99 -11.46 25.09 -2.28
N MET A 100 -11.31 25.62 -3.51
CA MET A 100 -11.08 27.03 -3.75
C MET A 100 -12.35 27.87 -3.77
N GLN A 101 -13.54 27.25 -3.85
CA GLN A 101 -14.83 27.91 -4.07
C GLN A 101 -14.89 28.75 -5.35
N ILE A 102 -14.08 28.39 -6.35
CA ILE A 102 -14.04 29.00 -7.67
C ILE A 102 -14.73 28.03 -8.63
N PHE A 103 -15.81 28.48 -9.29
CA PHE A 103 -16.60 27.65 -10.17
C PHE A 103 -16.50 28.08 -11.65
N ASP A 104 -15.80 29.18 -11.92
CA ASP A 104 -15.45 29.57 -13.26
C ASP A 104 -14.08 28.98 -13.65
N ALA A 105 -14.05 28.25 -14.77
CA ALA A 105 -12.86 27.55 -15.20
C ALA A 105 -11.74 28.53 -15.65
N TYR A 106 -12.10 29.70 -16.15
CA TYR A 106 -11.13 30.70 -16.59
C TYR A 106 -10.40 31.31 -15.39
N ASP A 107 -11.15 31.73 -14.37
CA ASP A 107 -10.58 32.31 -13.15
C ASP A 107 -9.68 31.29 -12.42
N MET A 108 -10.04 30.01 -12.49
CA MET A 108 -9.28 28.94 -11.84
C MET A 108 -7.93 28.68 -12.53
N GLN A 109 -7.86 28.75 -13.87
CA GLN A 109 -6.63 28.49 -14.63
C GLN A 109 -5.49 29.47 -14.33
N GLU A 110 -5.78 30.65 -13.83
CA GLU A 110 -4.79 31.65 -13.43
C GLU A 110 -4.21 31.41 -12.04
N THR A 111 -4.65 30.36 -11.31
CA THR A 111 -4.25 30.12 -9.95
C THR A 111 -3.00 29.22 -9.83
N VAL A 112 -2.25 29.39 -8.74
CA VAL A 112 -1.09 28.56 -8.43
C VAL A 112 -1.53 27.11 -8.18
N GLU A 113 -2.69 26.93 -7.55
CA GLU A 113 -3.29 25.64 -7.23
C GLU A 113 -3.61 24.84 -8.50
N TRP A 114 -4.18 25.49 -9.51
CA TRP A 114 -4.43 24.86 -10.81
C TRP A 114 -3.13 24.39 -11.47
N THR A 115 -2.15 25.26 -11.57
CA THR A 115 -0.85 24.94 -12.16
C THR A 115 -0.23 23.74 -11.42
N ARG A 116 -0.26 23.76 -10.09
CA ARG A 116 0.25 22.69 -9.24
C ARG A 116 -0.45 21.37 -9.50
N VAL A 117 -1.79 21.35 -9.56
CA VAL A 117 -2.57 20.15 -9.83
C VAL A 117 -2.26 19.58 -11.21
N CYS A 118 -2.16 20.45 -12.23
CA CYS A 118 -1.82 20.02 -13.59
C CYS A 118 -0.44 19.36 -13.66
N GLU A 119 0.58 19.96 -13.01
CA GLU A 119 1.94 19.39 -12.97
C GLU A 119 1.96 18.03 -12.25
N GLU A 120 1.30 17.91 -11.11
CA GLU A 120 1.25 16.66 -10.38
C GLU A 120 0.48 15.56 -11.13
N LEU A 121 -0.69 15.88 -11.72
CA LEU A 121 -1.46 14.92 -12.52
C LEU A 121 -0.68 14.43 -13.74
N GLU A 122 0.05 15.29 -14.40
CA GLU A 122 0.94 14.89 -15.50
C GLU A 122 2.00 13.91 -15.01
N ALA A 123 2.66 14.22 -13.90
CA ALA A 123 3.67 13.35 -13.31
C ALA A 123 3.10 11.98 -12.84
N PHE A 124 1.88 11.95 -12.31
CA PHE A 124 1.17 10.70 -11.99
C PHE A 124 0.83 9.91 -13.26
N ARG A 125 0.41 10.59 -14.34
CA ARG A 125 0.08 9.95 -15.62
C ARG A 125 1.30 9.31 -16.26
N GLU A 126 2.42 10.04 -16.33
CA GLU A 126 3.69 9.54 -16.87
C GLU A 126 4.21 8.30 -16.17
N ARG A 127 3.91 8.17 -14.88
CA ARG A 127 4.30 7.01 -14.05
C ARG A 127 3.25 5.88 -14.04
N GLY A 128 2.14 6.03 -14.78
CA GLY A 128 1.04 5.05 -14.79
C GLY A 128 0.33 4.90 -13.45
N MET A 129 0.28 5.96 -12.62
CA MET A 129 -0.22 5.91 -11.25
C MET A 129 -1.68 6.36 -11.11
N PHE A 130 -2.45 6.48 -12.17
CA PHE A 130 -3.86 6.90 -12.09
C PHE A 130 -4.72 5.88 -11.35
N ASP A 131 -4.45 4.59 -11.50
CA ASP A 131 -5.16 3.55 -10.74
C ASP A 131 -4.87 3.63 -9.24
N LEU A 132 -3.65 4.01 -8.87
CA LEU A 132 -3.33 4.32 -7.47
C LEU A 132 -4.18 5.48 -6.95
N LEU A 133 -4.33 6.56 -7.71
CA LEU A 133 -5.17 7.70 -7.31
C LEU A 133 -6.64 7.29 -7.17
N ARG A 134 -7.19 6.50 -8.09
CA ARG A 134 -8.54 5.93 -8.01
C ARG A 134 -8.72 5.11 -6.72
N TYR A 135 -7.73 4.28 -6.42
CA TYR A 135 -7.74 3.49 -5.19
C TYR A 135 -7.67 4.37 -3.94
N MET A 136 -6.88 5.45 -3.95
CA MET A 136 -6.83 6.39 -2.82
C MET A 136 -8.16 7.11 -2.61
N VAL A 137 -8.86 7.48 -3.69
CA VAL A 137 -10.24 8.03 -3.60
C VAL A 137 -11.17 7.01 -2.95
N TYR A 138 -11.18 5.76 -3.45
CA TYR A 138 -11.98 4.68 -2.86
C TYR A 138 -11.67 4.48 -1.38
N LEU A 139 -10.39 4.39 -1.03
CA LEU A 139 -9.97 4.15 0.36
C LEU A 139 -10.41 5.28 1.30
N VAL A 140 -10.26 6.52 0.88
CA VAL A 140 -10.69 7.69 1.68
C VAL A 140 -12.20 7.71 1.85
N ASP A 141 -12.96 7.44 0.79
CA ASP A 141 -14.43 7.39 0.85
C ASP A 141 -14.89 6.25 1.75
N PHE A 142 -14.30 5.06 1.60
CA PHE A 142 -14.57 3.91 2.46
C PHE A 142 -14.31 4.23 3.95
N MET A 143 -13.18 4.86 4.25
CA MET A 143 -12.86 5.25 5.63
C MET A 143 -13.86 6.27 6.19
N ARG A 144 -14.30 7.24 5.38
CA ARG A 144 -15.31 8.23 5.78
C ARG A 144 -16.67 7.58 6.04
N GLU A 145 -17.13 6.72 5.14
CA GLU A 145 -18.41 6.00 5.25
C GLU A 145 -18.47 5.11 6.49
N ASN A 146 -17.32 4.52 6.87
CA ASN A 146 -17.23 3.62 8.04
C ASN A 146 -16.74 4.32 9.32
N ASN A 147 -16.63 5.65 9.34
CA ASN A 147 -16.15 6.43 10.49
C ASN A 147 -14.74 6.00 10.98
N ILE A 148 -13.90 5.54 10.06
CA ILE A 148 -12.52 5.16 10.37
C ILE A 148 -11.66 6.42 10.38
N VAL A 149 -10.96 6.64 11.48
CA VAL A 149 -10.05 7.78 11.62
C VAL A 149 -8.66 7.40 11.11
N TRP A 150 -8.09 8.26 10.25
CA TRP A 150 -6.71 8.10 9.78
C TRP A 150 -5.85 9.31 10.15
N GLY A 151 -4.54 9.15 10.08
CA GLY A 151 -3.57 10.18 10.47
C GLY A 151 -3.59 11.41 9.57
N VAL A 152 -2.96 12.49 10.03
CA VAL A 152 -2.86 13.76 9.29
C VAL A 152 -1.91 13.71 8.10
N GLY A 153 -1.18 12.59 7.94
CA GLY A 153 -0.14 12.41 6.93
C GLY A 153 1.27 12.70 7.46
N ARG A 154 2.25 12.02 6.88
CA ARG A 154 3.68 12.21 7.17
C ARG A 154 4.54 11.70 6.00
N GLY A 155 5.85 12.01 6.03
CA GLY A 155 6.77 11.67 4.96
C GLY A 155 6.55 12.53 3.73
N SER A 156 7.13 12.13 2.59
CA SER A 156 7.08 12.91 1.35
C SER A 156 5.69 13.03 0.71
N SER A 157 4.75 12.12 1.04
CA SER A 157 3.38 12.17 0.51
C SER A 157 2.64 13.47 0.85
N VAL A 158 2.99 14.12 1.96
CA VAL A 158 2.39 15.42 2.36
C VAL A 158 2.76 16.57 1.41
N ALA A 159 3.76 16.38 0.55
CA ALA A 159 4.13 17.36 -0.47
C ALA A 159 3.18 17.35 -1.67
N SER A 160 2.36 16.30 -1.88
CA SER A 160 1.40 16.23 -2.98
C SER A 160 0.11 16.98 -2.66
N TYR A 161 -0.20 17.99 -3.47
CA TYR A 161 -1.47 18.72 -3.37
C TYR A 161 -2.66 17.89 -3.88
N VAL A 162 -2.43 17.01 -4.86
CA VAL A 162 -3.43 16.04 -5.34
C VAL A 162 -3.87 15.12 -4.20
N LEU A 163 -2.94 14.57 -3.41
CA LEU A 163 -3.28 13.73 -2.27
C LEU A 163 -4.00 14.51 -1.14
N TYR A 164 -3.68 15.80 -0.97
CA TYR A 164 -4.42 16.69 -0.09
C TYR A 164 -5.87 16.86 -0.55
N LEU A 165 -6.13 17.10 -1.84
CA LEU A 165 -7.48 17.25 -2.40
C LEU A 165 -8.32 15.97 -2.29
N ILE A 166 -7.72 14.81 -2.47
CA ILE A 166 -8.37 13.51 -2.21
C ILE A 166 -8.74 13.38 -0.72
N GLY A 167 -7.90 13.93 0.18
CA GLY A 167 -8.06 13.84 1.62
C GLY A 167 -7.24 12.71 2.25
N VAL A 168 -6.23 12.19 1.54
CA VAL A 168 -5.26 11.21 2.09
C VAL A 168 -4.54 11.81 3.29
N HIS A 169 -4.22 13.10 3.23
CA HIS A 169 -3.67 13.87 4.35
C HIS A 169 -4.36 15.24 4.46
N ARG A 170 -4.03 15.99 5.52
CA ARG A 170 -4.64 17.29 5.82
C ARG A 170 -3.64 18.45 5.77
N ILE A 171 -2.49 18.25 5.15
CA ILE A 171 -1.45 19.24 5.01
C ILE A 171 -1.60 19.93 3.66
N ASP A 172 -1.92 21.22 3.65
CA ASP A 172 -1.93 22.02 2.43
C ASP A 172 -0.48 22.27 1.98
N SER A 173 -0.03 21.51 0.99
CA SER A 173 1.36 21.52 0.52
C SER A 173 1.76 22.85 -0.14
N ILE A 174 0.81 23.59 -0.72
CA ILE A 174 1.07 24.91 -1.31
C ILE A 174 1.29 25.93 -0.21
N LYS A 175 0.41 25.97 0.78
CA LYS A 175 0.52 26.87 1.93
C LYS A 175 1.85 26.72 2.67
N TYR A 176 2.36 25.49 2.76
CA TYR A 176 3.64 25.21 3.43
C TYR A 176 4.83 25.17 2.48
N ASN A 177 4.64 25.53 1.21
CA ASN A 177 5.67 25.58 0.17
C ASN A 177 6.49 24.28 0.06
N LEU A 178 5.78 23.12 0.05
CA LEU A 178 6.39 21.80 -0.10
C LEU A 178 6.54 21.46 -1.58
N ASP A 179 7.71 20.96 -1.97
CA ASP A 179 7.96 20.55 -3.34
C ASP A 179 7.42 19.12 -3.60
N TRP A 180 6.42 19.00 -4.47
CA TRP A 180 5.81 17.71 -4.83
C TRP A 180 6.79 16.71 -5.46
N ARG A 181 7.91 17.22 -6.03
CA ARG A 181 8.96 16.38 -6.61
C ARG A 181 9.69 15.54 -5.55
N GLU A 182 9.58 15.89 -4.28
CA GLU A 182 10.07 15.06 -3.18
C GLU A 182 9.26 13.75 -3.05
N PHE A 183 7.99 13.78 -3.44
CA PHE A 183 7.12 12.61 -3.41
C PHE A 183 7.20 11.78 -4.70
N LEU A 184 7.17 12.42 -5.86
CA LEU A 184 7.18 11.77 -7.19
C LEU A 184 8.60 11.75 -7.80
N ARG A 185 9.56 11.19 -7.08
CA ARG A 185 10.95 11.03 -7.55
C ARG A 185 11.09 9.99 -8.63
#